data_508e6e19d415f2094f67985325a26e26
#
_entry.id   508e6e19d415f2094f67985325a26e26
#
_cell.length_a   1.000
_cell.length_b   1.000
_cell.length_c   1.000
_cell.angle_alpha   90.00
_cell.angle_beta   90.00
_cell.angle_gamma   90.00
#
_symmetry.space_group_name_H-M   'P 1'
#
loop_
_entity.id
_entity.type
_entity.pdbx_description
1 polymer ?
#
loop_
_entity_poly.entity_id
_entity_poly.type
_entity_poly.pdbx_seq_one_letter_code
_entity_poly.pdbx_strand_id
1 'polypeptide(L)'
;FKLTAKPQATGNPSATLTAVMTDQVDVGWAAPPFGLKEMDEGKIHLVARATDATLVRGQTIRVLVANADALVKRKEVIERFMKAYRESIDYLYSSNPQVMKDYAEFARVSEPMAKRVRDEFFPKSLVNPDQIHGLDTLIPEAVNLKFIPAPLNKEQIAELIQISPRK
;
A
#
# COMPACT_ATOMS: atom_id res chain seq x y z
N PHE A 1 25.51 -2.21 -8.69
CA PHE A 1 25.19 -1.45 -9.89
C PHE A 1 25.42 0.03 -9.59
N LYS A 2 26.31 0.70 -10.35
CA LYS A 2 26.35 2.17 -10.34
C LYS A 2 25.19 2.64 -11.22
N LEU A 3 24.06 2.95 -10.58
CA LEU A 3 22.94 3.58 -11.28
C LEU A 3 23.30 5.04 -11.52
N THR A 4 23.22 5.48 -12.76
CA THR A 4 23.32 6.89 -13.15
C THR A 4 21.97 7.60 -13.12
N ALA A 5 20.92 6.93 -12.63
CA ALA A 5 19.59 7.48 -12.53
C ALA A 5 19.57 8.68 -11.55
N LYS A 6 18.88 9.75 -11.95
CA LYS A 6 18.68 10.94 -11.12
C LYS A 6 17.26 10.87 -10.53
N PRO A 7 17.11 10.69 -9.21
CA PRO A 7 15.79 10.68 -8.60
C PRO A 7 15.18 12.09 -8.65
N GLN A 8 13.90 12.16 -9.04
CA GLN A 8 13.12 13.39 -9.07
C GLN A 8 11.84 13.23 -8.27
N ALA A 9 11.60 14.15 -7.33
CA ALA A 9 10.37 14.17 -6.57
C ALA A 9 9.23 14.75 -7.43
N THR A 10 8.16 13.96 -7.62
CA THR A 10 6.98 14.37 -8.41
C THR A 10 5.74 14.63 -7.53
N GLY A 11 5.83 14.33 -6.24
CA GLY A 11 4.81 14.61 -5.23
C GLY A 11 3.81 13.47 -5.00
N ASN A 12 3.17 12.96 -6.03
CA ASN A 12 2.15 11.90 -5.90
C ASN A 12 2.03 11.05 -7.17
N PRO A 13 1.35 9.89 -7.14
CA PRO A 13 1.24 9.00 -8.30
C PRO A 13 0.63 9.64 -9.55
N SER A 14 -0.36 10.53 -9.39
CA SER A 14 -0.97 11.23 -10.52
C SER A 14 0.02 12.20 -11.19
N ALA A 15 0.76 12.98 -10.39
CA ALA A 15 1.78 13.87 -10.90
C ALA A 15 2.95 13.09 -11.54
N THR A 16 3.30 11.92 -10.98
CA THR A 16 4.30 11.04 -11.58
C THR A 16 3.86 10.54 -12.96
N LEU A 17 2.61 10.08 -13.08
CA LEU A 17 2.06 9.66 -14.37
C LEU A 17 2.10 10.80 -15.40
N THR A 18 1.69 12.01 -15.00
CA THR A 18 1.77 13.20 -15.86
C THR A 18 3.20 13.47 -16.30
N ALA A 19 4.16 13.41 -15.39
CA ALA A 19 5.58 13.66 -15.70
C ALA A 19 6.15 12.64 -16.70
N VAL A 20 5.76 11.36 -16.61
CA VAL A 20 6.12 10.34 -17.61
C VAL A 20 5.45 10.63 -18.96
N MET A 21 4.14 10.94 -18.93
CA MET A 21 3.37 11.22 -20.15
C MET A 21 3.82 12.47 -20.91
N THR A 22 4.55 13.37 -20.24
CA THR A 22 5.06 14.64 -20.80
C THR A 22 6.58 14.63 -20.97
N ASP A 23 7.22 13.47 -20.92
CA ASP A 23 8.68 13.30 -21.09
C ASP A 23 9.55 14.10 -20.09
N GLN A 24 8.99 14.46 -18.92
CA GLN A 24 9.73 15.12 -17.86
C GLN A 24 10.58 14.14 -17.05
N VAL A 25 10.17 12.88 -17.00
CA VAL A 25 10.91 11.75 -16.42
C VAL A 25 10.74 10.51 -17.30
N ASP A 26 11.82 9.73 -17.42
CA ASP A 26 11.82 8.52 -18.26
C ASP A 26 11.07 7.35 -17.62
N VAL A 27 11.16 7.22 -16.30
CA VAL A 27 10.52 6.14 -15.52
C VAL A 27 9.85 6.73 -14.29
N GLY A 28 8.62 6.34 -14.04
CA GLY A 28 7.85 6.78 -12.90
C GLY A 28 7.30 5.61 -12.07
N TRP A 29 7.11 5.82 -10.79
CA TRP A 29 6.40 4.90 -9.93
C TRP A 29 4.89 5.19 -9.98
N ALA A 30 4.10 4.15 -10.12
CA ALA A 30 2.65 4.23 -10.05
C ALA A 30 2.05 3.09 -9.22
N ALA A 31 0.89 3.36 -8.64
CA ALA A 31 0.05 2.35 -8.00
C ALA A 31 -1.33 2.33 -8.66
N PRO A 32 -1.88 1.16 -8.99
CA PRO A 32 -3.21 1.07 -9.58
C PRO A 32 -4.28 1.80 -8.75
N PRO A 33 -5.24 2.49 -9.42
CA PRO A 33 -5.55 2.42 -10.85
C PRO A 33 -4.70 3.30 -11.78
N PHE A 34 -3.81 4.16 -11.23
CA PHE A 34 -3.00 5.08 -12.04
C PHE A 34 -2.12 4.32 -13.04
N GLY A 35 -2.13 4.78 -14.29
CA GLY A 35 -1.34 4.22 -15.39
C GLY A 35 -1.96 3.03 -16.10
N LEU A 36 -3.00 2.36 -15.57
CA LEU A 36 -3.57 1.17 -16.22
C LEU A 36 -4.25 1.50 -17.54
N LYS A 37 -5.01 2.61 -17.59
CA LYS A 37 -5.65 3.07 -18.82
C LYS A 37 -4.61 3.44 -19.89
N GLU A 38 -3.59 4.17 -19.50
CA GLU A 38 -2.51 4.63 -20.38
C GLU A 38 -1.67 3.44 -20.90
N MET A 39 -1.51 2.39 -20.09
CA MET A 39 -0.91 1.13 -20.53
C MET A 39 -1.79 0.39 -21.53
N ASP A 40 -3.10 0.30 -21.29
CA ASP A 40 -4.05 -0.34 -22.21
C ASP A 40 -4.12 0.42 -23.56
N GLU A 41 -3.91 1.74 -23.53
CA GLU A 41 -3.84 2.61 -24.73
C GLU A 41 -2.43 2.60 -25.39
N GLY A 42 -1.46 1.88 -24.82
CA GLY A 42 -0.08 1.80 -25.36
C GLY A 42 0.74 3.08 -25.22
N LYS A 43 0.32 4.02 -24.38
CA LYS A 43 0.99 5.30 -24.14
C LYS A 43 2.19 5.18 -23.18
N ILE A 44 2.16 4.21 -22.30
CA ILE A 44 3.24 3.87 -21.38
C ILE A 44 3.42 2.36 -21.32
N HIS A 45 4.56 1.91 -20.84
CA HIS A 45 4.89 0.50 -20.67
C HIS A 45 5.32 0.19 -19.25
N LEU A 46 4.98 -1.01 -18.78
CA LEU A 46 5.48 -1.52 -17.51
C LEU A 46 6.95 -1.91 -17.63
N VAL A 47 7.83 -1.26 -16.87
CA VAL A 47 9.26 -1.58 -16.82
C VAL A 47 9.54 -2.71 -15.85
N ALA A 48 8.98 -2.64 -14.64
CA ALA A 48 9.10 -3.66 -13.60
C ALA A 48 7.95 -3.55 -12.60
N ARG A 49 7.63 -4.65 -11.92
CA ARG A 49 6.70 -4.66 -10.78
C ARG A 49 7.48 -4.65 -9.47
N ALA A 50 6.94 -4.00 -8.43
CA ALA A 50 7.53 -4.06 -7.10
C ALA A 50 7.71 -5.51 -6.59
N THR A 51 6.80 -6.41 -6.98
CA THR A 51 6.88 -7.85 -6.67
C THR A 51 8.02 -8.59 -7.36
N ASP A 52 8.68 -7.99 -8.35
CA ASP A 52 9.85 -8.57 -9.02
C ASP A 52 11.10 -8.40 -8.15
N ALA A 53 11.10 -7.45 -7.22
CA ALA A 53 12.15 -7.26 -6.23
C ALA A 53 12.03 -8.31 -5.11
N THR A 54 12.80 -9.38 -5.20
CA THR A 54 12.70 -10.54 -4.31
C THR A 54 12.96 -10.20 -2.84
N LEU A 55 13.82 -9.21 -2.55
CA LEU A 55 14.18 -8.79 -1.20
C LEU A 55 13.01 -8.15 -0.43
N VAL A 56 12.08 -7.53 -1.14
CA VAL A 56 10.93 -6.82 -0.53
C VAL A 56 9.60 -7.52 -0.80
N ARG A 57 9.64 -8.65 -1.48
CA ARG A 57 8.44 -9.45 -1.78
C ARG A 57 7.81 -9.95 -0.50
N GLY A 58 6.50 -9.71 -0.34
CA GLY A 58 5.75 -10.15 0.84
C GLY A 58 5.85 -9.22 2.05
N GLN A 59 6.61 -8.13 1.97
CA GLN A 59 6.60 -7.13 3.03
C GLN A 59 5.28 -6.36 3.07
N THR A 60 4.83 -6.02 4.27
CA THR A 60 3.72 -5.10 4.48
C THR A 60 4.19 -3.67 4.21
N ILE A 61 3.73 -3.08 3.12
CA ILE A 61 4.15 -1.74 2.68
C ILE A 61 3.30 -0.64 3.33
N ARG A 62 2.02 -0.92 3.61
CA ARG A 62 1.08 0.07 4.16
C ARG A 62 0.55 -0.40 5.49
N VAL A 63 0.65 0.47 6.48
CA VAL A 63 0.16 0.24 7.84
C VAL A 63 -0.73 1.40 8.26
N LEU A 64 -1.69 1.11 9.13
CA LEU A 64 -2.41 2.15 9.85
C LEU A 64 -1.54 2.61 11.02
N VAL A 65 -1.41 3.92 11.18
CA VAL A 65 -0.67 4.51 12.29
C VAL A 65 -1.62 5.29 13.20
N ALA A 66 -1.40 5.20 14.50
CA ALA A 66 -2.15 5.95 15.48
C ALA A 66 -1.20 6.69 16.43
N ASN A 67 -1.64 7.84 16.92
CA ASN A 67 -0.93 8.53 18.00
C ASN A 67 -0.96 7.68 19.27
N ALA A 68 0.17 7.54 19.97
CA ALA A 68 0.29 6.72 21.18
C ALA A 68 -0.70 7.16 22.29
N ASP A 69 -0.87 8.47 22.47
CA ASP A 69 -1.86 9.00 23.41
C ASP A 69 -3.30 8.62 23.03
N ALA A 70 -3.61 8.59 21.73
CA ALA A 70 -4.93 8.20 21.26
C ALA A 70 -5.21 6.70 21.48
N LEU A 71 -4.18 5.85 21.40
CA LEU A 71 -4.31 4.42 21.72
C LEU A 71 -4.74 4.18 23.16
N VAL A 72 -4.31 5.04 24.08
CA VAL A 72 -4.71 4.98 25.50
C VAL A 72 -6.04 5.70 25.74
N LYS A 73 -6.12 6.98 25.36
CA LYS A 73 -7.24 7.87 25.71
C LYS A 73 -8.51 7.62 24.90
N ARG A 74 -8.37 7.02 23.69
CA ARG A 74 -9.47 6.82 22.74
C ARG A 74 -9.53 5.37 22.23
N LYS A 75 -9.15 4.42 23.07
CA LYS A 75 -9.06 2.99 22.74
C LYS A 75 -10.32 2.46 22.06
N GLU A 76 -11.51 2.74 22.63
CA GLU A 76 -12.79 2.28 22.07
C GLU A 76 -13.07 2.85 20.66
N VAL A 77 -12.64 4.08 20.39
CA VAL A 77 -12.80 4.68 19.06
C VAL A 77 -11.90 3.96 18.05
N ILE A 78 -10.68 3.66 18.43
CA ILE A 78 -9.73 2.93 17.57
C ILE A 78 -10.21 1.49 17.33
N GLU A 79 -10.71 0.81 18.36
CA GLU A 79 -11.29 -0.53 18.21
C GLU A 79 -12.51 -0.53 17.26
N ARG A 80 -13.41 0.45 17.36
CA ARG A 80 -14.54 0.60 16.43
C ARG A 80 -14.10 0.93 15.01
N PHE A 81 -13.08 1.78 14.86
CA PHE A 81 -12.48 2.06 13.55
C PHE A 81 -11.91 0.79 12.92
N MET A 82 -11.11 0.02 13.67
CA MET A 82 -10.53 -1.22 13.19
C MET A 82 -11.60 -2.26 12.82
N LYS A 83 -12.68 -2.33 13.58
CA LYS A 83 -13.84 -3.17 13.23
C LYS A 83 -14.44 -2.75 11.90
N ALA A 84 -14.78 -1.47 11.73
CA ALA A 84 -15.34 -0.95 10.49
C ALA A 84 -14.38 -1.14 9.29
N TYR A 85 -13.08 -0.98 9.50
CA TYR A 85 -12.06 -1.20 8.48
C TYR A 85 -12.03 -2.67 8.01
N ARG A 86 -12.09 -3.63 8.94
CA ARG A 86 -12.17 -5.07 8.64
C ARG A 86 -13.46 -5.42 7.88
N GLU A 87 -14.59 -4.89 8.34
CA GLU A 87 -15.90 -5.06 7.68
C GLU A 87 -15.88 -4.48 6.26
N SER A 88 -15.22 -3.35 6.04
CA SER A 88 -15.05 -2.76 4.70
C SER A 88 -14.22 -3.65 3.78
N ILE A 89 -13.17 -4.29 4.30
CA ILE A 89 -12.40 -5.28 3.53
C ILE A 89 -13.28 -6.49 3.20
N ASP A 90 -13.99 -7.03 4.17
CA ASP A 90 -14.89 -8.18 3.94
C ASP A 90 -15.99 -7.83 2.94
N TYR A 91 -16.55 -6.62 3.00
CA TYR A 91 -17.49 -6.11 2.01
C TYR A 91 -16.87 -6.03 0.62
N LEU A 92 -15.66 -5.46 0.48
CA LEU A 92 -14.96 -5.32 -0.80
C LEU A 92 -14.77 -6.66 -1.53
N TYR A 93 -14.60 -7.75 -0.78
CA TYR A 93 -14.42 -9.11 -1.35
C TYR A 93 -15.66 -10.00 -1.23
N SER A 94 -16.80 -9.42 -0.90
CA SER A 94 -18.07 -10.14 -0.89
C SER A 94 -18.63 -10.35 -2.31
N SER A 95 -19.64 -11.18 -2.43
CA SER A 95 -20.39 -11.40 -3.68
C SER A 95 -21.48 -10.35 -3.92
N ASN A 96 -21.59 -9.32 -3.09
CA ASN A 96 -22.60 -8.28 -3.27
C ASN A 96 -22.33 -7.50 -4.58
N PRO A 97 -23.30 -7.43 -5.52
CA PRO A 97 -23.12 -6.75 -6.80
C PRO A 97 -22.89 -5.23 -6.68
N GLN A 98 -23.27 -4.63 -5.53
CA GLN A 98 -23.09 -3.19 -5.30
C GLN A 98 -21.60 -2.83 -5.05
N VAL A 99 -20.78 -3.78 -4.57
CA VAL A 99 -19.39 -3.53 -4.19
C VAL A 99 -18.57 -2.86 -5.30
N MET A 100 -18.67 -3.38 -6.52
CA MET A 100 -17.87 -2.84 -7.63
C MET A 100 -18.36 -1.47 -8.08
N LYS A 101 -19.64 -1.18 -7.96
CA LYS A 101 -20.20 0.16 -8.22
C LYS A 101 -19.66 1.17 -7.21
N ASP A 102 -19.75 0.84 -5.91
CA ASP A 102 -19.26 1.70 -4.83
C ASP A 102 -17.75 1.96 -4.97
N TYR A 103 -16.99 0.91 -5.29
CA TYR A 103 -15.54 1.05 -5.48
C TYR A 103 -15.21 1.87 -6.74
N ALA A 104 -15.91 1.66 -7.84
CA ALA A 104 -15.71 2.40 -9.08
C ALA A 104 -16.03 3.89 -8.91
N GLU A 105 -17.12 4.21 -8.22
CA GLU A 105 -17.50 5.58 -7.88
C GLU A 105 -16.44 6.26 -7.00
N PHE A 106 -16.01 5.59 -5.91
CA PHE A 106 -14.97 6.10 -5.02
C PHE A 106 -13.64 6.34 -5.76
N ALA A 107 -13.19 5.37 -6.55
CA ALA A 107 -11.94 5.44 -7.28
C ALA A 107 -12.02 6.27 -8.57
N ARG A 108 -13.22 6.70 -8.99
CA ARG A 108 -13.48 7.42 -10.25
C ARG A 108 -12.99 6.68 -11.47
N VAL A 109 -13.25 5.38 -11.52
CA VAL A 109 -12.93 4.50 -12.64
C VAL A 109 -14.17 3.72 -13.09
N SER A 110 -14.10 2.97 -14.20
CA SER A 110 -15.17 2.06 -14.59
C SER A 110 -15.23 0.82 -13.66
N GLU A 111 -16.39 0.19 -13.54
CA GLU A 111 -16.55 -1.06 -12.78
C GLU A 111 -15.59 -2.18 -13.23
N PRO A 112 -15.38 -2.41 -14.55
CA PRO A 112 -14.37 -3.38 -15.01
C PRO A 112 -12.96 -3.03 -14.53
N MET A 113 -12.58 -1.74 -14.52
CA MET A 113 -11.29 -1.29 -14.02
C MET A 113 -11.19 -1.48 -12.50
N ALA A 114 -12.23 -1.13 -11.73
CA ALA A 114 -12.28 -1.36 -10.29
C ALA A 114 -12.10 -2.84 -9.95
N LYS A 115 -12.79 -3.72 -10.67
CA LYS A 115 -12.67 -5.17 -10.53
C LYS A 115 -11.25 -5.66 -10.85
N ARG A 116 -10.66 -5.18 -11.95
CA ARG A 116 -9.28 -5.50 -12.32
C ARG A 116 -8.28 -5.07 -11.24
N VAL A 117 -8.41 -3.84 -10.73
CA VAL A 117 -7.55 -3.33 -9.65
C VAL A 117 -7.63 -4.20 -8.42
N ARG A 118 -8.83 -4.56 -7.96
CA ARG A 118 -9.02 -5.43 -6.79
C ARG A 118 -8.40 -6.80 -7.01
N ASP A 119 -8.73 -7.45 -8.14
CA ASP A 119 -8.43 -8.87 -8.33
C ASP A 119 -6.96 -9.12 -8.73
N GLU A 120 -6.35 -8.24 -9.54
CA GLU A 120 -4.97 -8.43 -10.00
C GLU A 120 -3.93 -7.84 -9.04
N PHE A 121 -4.24 -6.70 -8.39
CA PHE A 121 -3.23 -5.95 -7.65
C PHE A 121 -3.42 -6.00 -6.14
N PHE A 122 -4.64 -6.20 -5.69
CA PHE A 122 -4.97 -6.23 -4.25
C PHE A 122 -5.78 -7.47 -3.88
N PRO A 123 -5.27 -8.69 -4.08
CA PRO A 123 -5.97 -9.89 -3.62
C PRO A 123 -6.18 -9.85 -2.11
N LYS A 124 -7.28 -10.41 -1.62
CA LYS A 124 -7.70 -10.35 -0.20
C LYS A 124 -6.58 -10.70 0.78
N SER A 125 -5.72 -11.65 0.41
CA SER A 125 -4.58 -12.08 1.24
C SER A 125 -3.54 -10.99 1.49
N LEU A 126 -3.42 -9.99 0.59
CA LEU A 126 -2.45 -8.91 0.71
C LEU A 126 -2.99 -7.67 1.44
N VAL A 127 -4.28 -7.63 1.74
CA VAL A 127 -4.92 -6.49 2.41
C VAL A 127 -5.36 -6.81 3.84
N ASN A 128 -4.81 -7.86 4.44
CA ASN A 128 -5.12 -8.24 5.82
C ASN A 128 -4.51 -7.23 6.81
N PRO A 129 -5.32 -6.47 7.57
CA PRO A 129 -4.82 -5.46 8.50
C PRO A 129 -4.31 -6.04 9.81
N ASP A 130 -4.49 -7.35 10.02
CA ASP A 130 -4.17 -8.02 11.29
C ASP A 130 -2.79 -8.68 11.26
N GLN A 131 -2.02 -8.48 10.19
CA GLN A 131 -0.70 -9.08 10.04
C GLN A 131 0.29 -8.06 9.46
N ILE A 132 1.50 -8.06 10.00
CA ILE A 132 2.63 -7.31 9.47
C ILE A 132 3.73 -8.31 9.14
N HIS A 133 4.21 -8.26 7.91
CA HIS A 133 5.22 -9.16 7.38
C HIS A 133 6.50 -8.41 7.00
N GLY A 134 7.64 -9.09 7.04
CA GLY A 134 8.92 -8.60 6.55
C GLY A 134 9.70 -7.74 7.54
N LEU A 135 9.35 -7.73 8.82
CA LEU A 135 10.10 -6.98 9.85
C LEU A 135 11.53 -7.48 10.03
N ASP A 136 11.75 -8.77 9.83
CA ASP A 136 13.06 -9.42 9.88
C ASP A 136 14.04 -8.88 8.82
N THR A 137 13.53 -8.46 7.70
CA THR A 137 14.30 -7.81 6.62
C THR A 137 14.32 -6.28 6.79
N LEU A 138 13.18 -5.69 7.15
CA LEU A 138 13.01 -4.24 7.22
C LEU A 138 13.81 -3.60 8.36
N ILE A 139 13.85 -4.23 9.54
CA ILE A 139 14.56 -3.67 10.71
C ILE A 139 16.06 -3.56 10.45
N PRO A 140 16.79 -4.59 9.97
CA PRO A 140 18.19 -4.45 9.61
C PRO A 140 18.44 -3.40 8.52
N GLU A 141 17.57 -3.29 7.53
CA GLU A 141 17.68 -2.28 6.48
C GLU A 141 17.50 -0.86 7.04
N ALA A 142 16.55 -0.66 7.93
CA ALA A 142 16.33 0.62 8.62
C ALA A 142 17.55 1.06 9.44
N VAL A 143 18.27 0.12 10.08
CA VAL A 143 19.55 0.40 10.75
C VAL A 143 20.62 0.77 9.75
N ASN A 144 20.76 0.00 8.67
CA ASN A 144 21.77 0.22 7.63
C ASN A 144 21.60 1.59 6.95
N LEU A 145 20.35 1.98 6.72
CA LEU A 145 19.97 3.29 6.17
C LEU A 145 19.92 4.42 7.22
N LYS A 146 20.27 4.12 8.48
CA LYS A 146 20.31 5.08 9.60
C LYS A 146 18.95 5.72 9.95
N PHE A 147 17.84 5.05 9.65
CA PHE A 147 16.52 5.46 10.14
C PHE A 147 16.32 5.16 11.61
N ILE A 148 16.94 4.10 12.13
CA ILE A 148 17.00 3.74 13.54
C ILE A 148 18.45 3.43 13.93
N PRO A 149 18.86 3.71 15.18
CA PRO A 149 20.26 3.55 15.59
C PRO A 149 20.67 2.08 15.81
N ALA A 150 19.72 1.21 16.14
CA ALA A 150 19.95 -0.22 16.43
C ALA A 150 18.68 -1.03 16.12
N PRO A 151 18.79 -2.36 15.94
CA PRO A 151 17.64 -3.24 15.78
C PRO A 151 16.69 -3.15 16.97
N LEU A 152 15.38 -3.17 16.68
CA LEU A 152 14.35 -3.20 17.72
C LEU A 152 14.33 -4.57 18.42
N ASN A 153 14.23 -4.57 19.73
CA ASN A 153 13.99 -5.78 20.50
C ASN A 153 12.51 -6.18 20.51
N LYS A 154 12.17 -7.34 21.08
CA LYS A 154 10.80 -7.87 21.09
C LYS A 154 9.80 -6.95 21.79
N GLU A 155 10.21 -6.33 22.88
CA GLU A 155 9.39 -5.42 23.68
C GLU A 155 9.08 -4.14 22.88
N GLN A 156 10.07 -3.58 22.20
CA GLN A 156 9.92 -2.41 21.35
C GLN A 156 9.02 -2.72 20.13
N ILE A 157 9.14 -3.90 19.53
CA ILE A 157 8.25 -4.33 18.43
C ILE A 157 6.82 -4.49 18.93
N ALA A 158 6.61 -5.07 20.12
CA ALA A 158 5.28 -5.24 20.70
C ALA A 158 4.63 -3.89 21.09
N GLU A 159 5.44 -2.91 21.51
CA GLU A 159 4.97 -1.55 21.75
C GLU A 159 4.61 -0.83 20.45
N LEU A 160 5.43 -1.00 19.41
CA LEU A 160 5.22 -0.37 18.09
C LEU A 160 3.99 -0.94 17.37
N ILE A 161 3.77 -2.26 17.46
CA ILE A 161 2.73 -2.97 16.72
C ILE A 161 1.62 -3.43 17.65
N GLN A 162 0.55 -2.65 17.73
CA GLN A 162 -0.61 -2.90 18.59
C GLN A 162 -1.85 -3.17 17.74
N ILE A 163 -2.06 -4.44 17.37
CA ILE A 163 -3.21 -4.86 16.57
C ILE A 163 -4.35 -5.27 17.53
N SER A 164 -5.48 -4.54 17.46
CA SER A 164 -6.66 -4.87 18.25
C SER A 164 -7.18 -6.25 17.90
N PRO A 165 -7.56 -7.10 18.88
CA PRO A 165 -8.14 -8.41 18.60
C PRO A 165 -9.40 -8.30 17.73
N ARG A 166 -9.65 -9.30 16.89
CA ARG A 166 -10.98 -9.49 16.25
C ARG A 166 -11.96 -9.93 17.33
N LYS A 167 -13.00 -9.15 17.54
CA LYS A 167 -14.16 -9.51 18.39
C LYS A 167 -15.30 -9.97 17.50
#